data_035cdc687c6e285eb6132609541b8c3f
#
_entry.id   035cdc687c6e285eb6132609541b8c3f
#
_cell.length_a   1.000
_cell.length_b   1.000
_cell.length_c   1.000
_cell.angle_alpha   90.00
_cell.angle_beta   90.00
_cell.angle_gamma   90.00
#
_symmetry.space_group_name_H-M   'P 1'
#
loop_
_entity.id
_entity.type
_entity.pdbx_description
1 polymer ?
#
loop_
_entity_poly.entity_id
_entity_poly.type
_entity_poly.pdbx_seq_one_letter_code
_entity_poly.pdbx_strand_id
1 'polypeptide(L)'
;MKKIFVIDMTDCFQFVAKTADSARIHANNLVQRFYRKNDYCEFVCHKIEQHENNGYIWVEIVVNRVCAVVADTDTQAIEIIKPFMKKSTKIVTITEEEE
;
A
#
# COMPACT_ATOMS: atom_id res chain seq x y z
N MET A 1 26.69 7.79 10.08
CA MET A 1 26.89 6.60 9.24
C MET A 1 25.57 6.19 8.60
N LYS A 2 25.57 6.01 7.29
CA LYS A 2 24.33 5.65 6.58
C LYS A 2 24.03 4.16 6.73
N LYS A 3 22.76 3.87 6.93
CA LYS A 3 22.25 2.51 7.15
C LYS A 3 21.13 2.25 6.14
N ILE A 4 20.80 0.99 5.96
CA ILE A 4 19.66 0.60 5.13
C ILE A 4 18.47 0.32 6.05
N PHE A 5 17.37 1.02 5.79
CA PHE A 5 16.09 0.79 6.48
C PHE A 5 15.12 0.15 5.53
N VAL A 6 14.53 -0.97 5.94
CA VAL A 6 13.45 -1.63 5.21
C VAL A 6 12.15 -1.25 5.88
N ILE A 7 11.27 -0.61 5.11
CA ILE A 7 10.01 -0.07 5.61
C ILE A 7 8.86 -0.83 4.96
N ASP A 8 8.12 -1.57 5.79
CA ASP A 8 6.91 -2.25 5.38
C ASP A 8 5.72 -1.33 5.56
N MET A 9 4.95 -1.17 4.51
CA MET A 9 3.77 -0.29 4.50
C MET A 9 2.55 -1.04 4.01
N THR A 10 1.39 -0.60 4.49
CA THR A 10 0.11 -1.09 4.00
C THR A 10 -0.75 0.08 3.57
N ASP A 11 -1.49 -0.12 2.48
CA ASP A 11 -2.48 0.82 1.98
C ASP A 11 -3.83 0.14 1.96
N CYS A 12 -4.86 0.84 2.44
CA CYS A 12 -6.21 0.31 2.50
C CYS A 12 -7.16 1.26 1.77
N PHE A 13 -7.93 0.72 0.83
CA PHE A 13 -8.93 1.44 0.05
C PHE A 13 -10.28 0.79 0.21
N GLN A 14 -11.32 1.59 0.25
CA GLN A 14 -12.69 1.09 0.33
C GLN A 14 -13.55 1.82 -0.70
N PHE A 15 -14.47 1.09 -1.31
CA PHE A 15 -15.48 1.68 -2.18
C PHE A 15 -16.73 0.80 -2.19
N VAL A 16 -17.81 1.34 -2.76
CA VAL A 16 -19.10 0.66 -2.88
C VAL A 16 -19.47 0.57 -4.35
N ALA A 17 -19.93 -0.59 -4.78
CA ALA A 17 -20.42 -0.85 -6.13
C ALA A 17 -21.81 -1.43 -6.11
N LYS A 18 -22.54 -1.33 -7.23
CA LYS A 18 -23.90 -1.85 -7.34
C LYS A 18 -23.95 -3.34 -7.69
N THR A 19 -22.94 -3.84 -8.40
CA THR A 19 -22.87 -5.23 -8.85
C THR A 19 -21.53 -5.84 -8.54
N ALA A 20 -21.48 -7.16 -8.42
CA ALA A 20 -20.24 -7.89 -8.19
C ALA A 20 -19.25 -7.72 -9.34
N ASP A 21 -19.73 -7.71 -10.58
CA ASP A 21 -18.87 -7.51 -11.75
C ASP A 21 -18.24 -6.12 -11.78
N SER A 22 -19.03 -5.10 -11.52
CA SER A 22 -18.54 -3.71 -11.42
C SER A 22 -17.52 -3.57 -10.30
N ALA A 23 -17.78 -4.18 -9.15
CA ALA A 23 -16.87 -4.17 -8.01
C ALA A 23 -15.52 -4.79 -8.38
N ARG A 24 -15.55 -5.95 -9.03
CA ARG A 24 -14.33 -6.69 -9.42
C ARG A 24 -13.50 -5.89 -10.43
N ILE A 25 -14.15 -5.35 -11.46
CA ILE A 25 -13.45 -4.57 -12.50
C ILE A 25 -12.81 -3.33 -11.89
N HIS A 26 -13.56 -2.60 -11.06
CA HIS A 26 -13.04 -1.39 -10.43
C HIS A 26 -11.90 -1.67 -9.45
N ALA A 27 -12.02 -2.74 -8.66
CA ALA A 27 -10.98 -3.17 -7.74
C ALA A 27 -9.68 -3.49 -8.47
N ASN A 28 -9.77 -4.28 -9.54
CA ASN A 28 -8.59 -4.64 -10.35
C ASN A 28 -7.93 -3.40 -10.97
N ASN A 29 -8.72 -2.45 -11.46
CA ASN A 29 -8.21 -1.21 -12.02
C ASN A 29 -7.48 -0.37 -10.97
N LEU A 30 -8.01 -0.28 -9.76
CA LEU A 30 -7.35 0.45 -8.67
C LEU A 30 -6.02 -0.19 -8.28
N VAL A 31 -5.99 -1.51 -8.15
CA VAL A 31 -4.76 -2.25 -7.83
C VAL A 31 -3.72 -2.02 -8.92
N GLN A 32 -4.09 -2.12 -10.20
CA GLN A 32 -3.17 -1.91 -11.31
C GLN A 32 -2.61 -0.49 -11.34
N ARG A 33 -3.45 0.51 -11.07
CA ARG A 33 -2.99 1.90 -10.97
C ARG A 33 -1.97 2.06 -9.85
N PHE A 34 -2.19 1.38 -8.75
CA PHE A 34 -1.30 1.43 -7.62
C PHE A 34 0.07 0.85 -7.98
N TYR A 35 0.08 -0.29 -8.66
CA TYR A 35 1.32 -0.92 -9.13
C TYR A 35 2.09 -0.03 -10.12
N ARG A 36 1.40 0.70 -10.99
CA ARG A 36 2.04 1.54 -12.02
C ARG A 36 2.68 2.81 -11.47
N LYS A 37 2.15 3.35 -10.36
CA LYS A 37 2.57 4.66 -9.86
C LYS A 37 3.70 4.60 -8.83
N ASN A 38 4.26 3.44 -8.58
CA ASN A 38 5.16 3.26 -7.45
C ASN A 38 6.50 2.70 -7.87
N ASP A 39 7.34 3.56 -8.43
CA ASP A 39 8.67 3.17 -8.89
C ASP A 39 9.68 2.99 -7.75
N TYR A 40 9.35 3.46 -6.53
CA TYR A 40 10.28 3.47 -5.41
C TYR A 40 10.09 2.28 -4.47
N CYS A 41 8.89 1.74 -4.38
CA CYS A 41 8.53 0.67 -3.47
C CYS A 41 8.19 -0.60 -4.23
N GLU A 42 8.58 -1.73 -3.66
CA GLU A 42 8.24 -3.05 -4.18
C GLU A 42 6.90 -3.51 -3.61
N PHE A 43 6.02 -4.02 -4.47
CA PHE A 43 4.76 -4.60 -4.04
C PHE A 43 4.97 -6.05 -3.63
N VAL A 44 4.49 -6.38 -2.44
CA VAL A 44 4.61 -7.72 -1.89
C VAL A 44 3.37 -8.54 -2.23
N CYS A 45 2.19 -8.01 -1.93
CA CYS A 45 0.93 -8.68 -2.19
C CYS A 45 -0.23 -7.68 -2.07
N HIS A 46 -1.39 -8.14 -2.53
CA HIS A 46 -2.64 -7.41 -2.28
C HIS A 46 -3.75 -8.40 -1.93
N LYS A 47 -4.79 -7.89 -1.27
CA LYS A 47 -5.98 -8.64 -0.92
C LYS A 47 -7.20 -7.82 -1.25
N ILE A 48 -8.18 -8.44 -1.91
CA ILE A 48 -9.46 -7.82 -2.25
C ILE A 48 -10.55 -8.62 -1.54
N GLU A 49 -11.33 -7.96 -0.70
CA GLU A 49 -12.48 -8.56 -0.02
C GLU A 49 -13.75 -7.85 -0.46
N GLN A 50 -14.79 -8.64 -0.67
CA GLN A 50 -16.11 -8.15 -1.04
C GLN A 50 -17.14 -8.71 -0.07
N HIS A 51 -18.12 -7.89 0.30
CA HIS A 51 -19.30 -8.37 1.02
C HIS A 51 -20.52 -7.55 0.62
N GLU A 52 -21.66 -8.22 0.56
CA GLU A 52 -22.92 -7.59 0.22
C GLU A 52 -23.60 -7.06 1.46
N ASN A 53 -24.12 -5.82 1.37
CA ASN A 53 -24.87 -5.22 2.45
C ASN A 53 -25.88 -4.23 1.85
N ASN A 54 -27.15 -4.41 2.17
CA ASN A 54 -28.25 -3.52 1.72
C ASN A 54 -28.33 -3.34 0.20
N GLY A 55 -28.06 -4.40 -0.57
CA GLY A 55 -28.11 -4.36 -2.02
C GLY A 55 -26.89 -3.75 -2.70
N TYR A 56 -25.86 -3.41 -1.93
CA TYR A 56 -24.61 -2.88 -2.45
C TYR A 56 -23.47 -3.85 -2.16
N ILE A 57 -22.46 -3.80 -3.01
CA ILE A 57 -21.21 -4.55 -2.81
C ILE A 57 -20.18 -3.61 -2.20
N TRP A 58 -19.77 -3.92 -1.00
CA TRP A 58 -18.71 -3.20 -0.28
C TRP A 58 -17.38 -3.89 -0.55
N VAL A 59 -16.40 -3.12 -1.00
CA VAL A 59 -15.09 -3.65 -1.38
C VAL A 59 -14.01 -3.00 -0.53
N GLU A 60 -13.14 -3.84 0.02
CA GLU A 60 -11.94 -3.41 0.72
C GLU A 60 -10.73 -3.98 -0.01
N ILE A 61 -9.76 -3.12 -0.31
CA ILE A 61 -8.51 -3.51 -0.95
C ILE A 61 -7.37 -3.15 0.01
N VAL A 62 -6.56 -4.15 0.33
CA VAL A 62 -5.35 -3.95 1.14
C VAL A 62 -4.15 -4.29 0.28
N VAL A 63 -3.21 -3.37 0.18
CA VAL A 63 -1.96 -3.55 -0.59
C VAL A 63 -0.78 -3.44 0.37
N ASN A 64 0.10 -4.41 0.31
CA ASN A 64 1.34 -4.42 1.09
C ASN A 64 2.52 -4.11 0.17
N ARG A 65 3.37 -3.20 0.59
CA ARG A 65 4.56 -2.83 -0.16
C ARG A 65 5.73 -2.59 0.78
N VAL A 66 6.94 -2.66 0.24
CA VAL A 66 8.17 -2.50 0.99
C VAL A 66 9.09 -1.54 0.26
N CYS A 67 9.73 -0.65 1.01
CA CYS A 67 10.77 0.25 0.50
C CYS A 67 12.06 0.03 1.26
N ALA A 68 13.18 0.07 0.52
CA ALA A 68 14.51 0.11 1.13
C ALA A 68 15.06 1.53 0.98
N VAL A 69 15.46 2.13 2.09
CA VAL A 69 15.90 3.52 2.14
C VAL A 69 17.25 3.60 2.83
N VAL A 70 18.17 4.37 2.25
CA VAL A 70 19.47 4.66 2.87
C VAL A 70 19.36 5.97 3.63
N ALA A 71 19.59 5.93 4.93
CA ALA A 71 19.47 7.09 5.82
C ALA A 71 20.34 6.91 7.08
N ASP A 72 20.51 7.99 7.82
CA ASP A 72 21.29 7.92 9.08
C ASP A 72 20.42 7.44 10.25
N THR A 73 19.14 7.76 10.23
CA THR A 73 18.18 7.41 11.28
C THR A 73 16.87 6.94 10.69
N ASP A 74 16.07 6.24 11.48
CA ASP A 74 14.71 5.84 11.08
C ASP A 74 13.81 7.03 10.79
N THR A 75 13.93 8.11 11.57
CA THR A 75 13.18 9.34 11.34
C THR A 75 13.51 9.93 9.97
N GLN A 76 14.78 9.95 9.59
CA GLN A 76 15.20 10.43 8.27
C GLN A 76 14.67 9.52 7.17
N ALA A 77 14.68 8.20 7.38
CA ALA A 77 14.14 7.25 6.43
C ALA A 77 12.64 7.49 6.18
N ILE A 78 11.88 7.75 7.24
CA ILE A 78 10.46 8.09 7.12
C ILE A 78 10.26 9.37 6.32
N GLU A 79 11.06 10.40 6.57
CA GLU A 79 10.99 11.66 5.82
C GLU A 79 11.24 11.46 4.33
N ILE A 80 12.16 10.56 3.98
CA ILE A 80 12.47 10.24 2.57
C ILE A 80 11.28 9.61 1.86
N ILE A 81 10.54 8.72 2.53
CA ILE A 81 9.40 8.02 1.91
C ILE A 81 8.07 8.78 2.01
N LYS A 82 7.97 9.81 2.83
CA LYS A 82 6.74 10.60 2.97
C LYS A 82 6.10 11.01 1.65
N PRO A 83 6.84 11.51 0.66
CA PRO A 83 6.25 11.90 -0.63
C PRO A 83 5.58 10.74 -1.38
N PHE A 84 5.94 9.50 -1.06
CA PHE A 84 5.37 8.30 -1.68
C PHE A 84 4.22 7.71 -0.87
N MET A 85 3.93 8.28 0.30
CA MET A 85 2.82 7.86 1.13
C MET A 85 1.55 8.60 0.73
N LYS A 86 0.42 7.90 0.82
CA LYS A 86 -0.92 8.45 0.62
C LYS A 86 -1.63 8.52 1.97
N LYS A 87 -2.81 9.14 1.99
CA LYS A 87 -3.61 9.19 3.22
C LYS A 87 -3.95 7.81 3.77
N SER A 88 -4.09 6.82 2.88
CA SER A 88 -4.37 5.43 3.23
C SER A 88 -3.14 4.65 3.65
N THR A 89 -1.94 5.20 3.51
CA THR A 89 -0.70 4.50 3.78
C THR A 89 -0.36 4.53 5.25
N LYS A 90 -0.06 3.34 5.80
CA LYS A 90 0.43 3.19 7.17
C LYS A 90 1.74 2.42 7.16
N ILE A 91 2.68 2.88 7.97
CA ILE A 91 3.92 2.15 8.19
C ILE A 91 3.63 1.05 9.20
N VAL A 92 3.93 -0.20 8.81
CA VAL A 92 3.73 -1.37 9.66
C VAL A 92 4.98 -1.63 10.50
N THR A 93 6.14 -1.72 9.85
CA THR A 93 7.42 -1.95 10.52
C THR A 93 8.52 -1.16 9.82
N ILE A 94 9.55 -0.83 10.60
CA ILE A 94 10.82 -0.30 10.09
C ILE A 94 11.91 -1.19 10.67
N THR A 95 12.69 -1.79 9.78
CA THR A 95 13.78 -2.67 10.18
C THR A 95 15.10 -2.12 9.66
N GLU A 96 16.08 -2.02 10.53
CA GLU A 96 17.43 -1.65 10.14
C GLU A 96 18.17 -2.90 9.68
N GLU A 97 18.73 -2.85 8.47
CA GLU A 97 19.57 -3.94 7.95
C GLU A 97 21.03 -3.55 8.03
N GLU A 98 21.84 -4.48 8.51
CA GLU A 98 23.29 -4.34 8.48
C GLU A 98 23.83 -4.81 7.12
N GLU A 99 24.76 -4.06 6.60
CA GLU A 99 25.48 -4.48 5.41
C GLU A 99 26.37 -5.69 5.68
#